data_e784bea9be57fd60d98ad87c16b9bf79
#
_entry.id   e784bea9be57fd60d98ad87c16b9bf79
#
_cell.length_a   1.000
_cell.length_b   1.000
_cell.length_c   1.000
_cell.angle_alpha   90.00
_cell.angle_beta   90.00
_cell.angle_gamma   90.00
#
_symmetry.space_group_name_H-M   'P 1'
#
loop_
_entity.id
_entity.type
_entity.pdbx_description
1 polymer ?
#
loop_
_entity_poly.entity_id
_entity_poly.type
_entity_poly.pdbx_seq_one_letter_code
_entity_poly.pdbx_strand_id
1 'polypeptide(L)'
;MDEPGLECASKAVVAMLKEIDNDVVGVIISAFGDPGLETARPYTTIPCVGISESSMLAASQNGRRFSVATTTPKLKNTIESRAMRLGLSDYLASIRLTASDPVSVMADHATLTHELRIAIQTCIVEDLAEAVIIGGGPLASAARDLKQYFDIPIIEPIPEAVRYLSRMIETRES
;
A
#
# COMPACT_ATOMS: atom_id res chain seq x y z
N MET A 1 -5.24 12.11 -2.84
CA MET A 1 -4.05 12.60 -3.56
C MET A 1 -4.37 12.47 -5.05
N ASP A 2 -4.05 13.44 -5.88
CA ASP A 2 -4.23 13.43 -7.33
C ASP A 2 -2.87 13.38 -8.04
N GLU A 3 -2.87 13.25 -9.39
CA GLU A 3 -1.61 13.17 -10.15
C GLU A 3 -0.63 14.32 -9.88
N PRO A 4 -1.06 15.61 -9.86
CA PRO A 4 -0.17 16.72 -9.48
C PRO A 4 0.38 16.59 -8.07
N GLY A 5 -0.42 16.09 -7.12
CA GLY A 5 0.02 15.84 -5.74
C GLY A 5 1.05 14.71 -5.64
N LEU A 6 0.89 13.65 -6.45
CA LEU A 6 1.87 12.55 -6.53
C LEU A 6 3.19 13.03 -7.15
N GLU A 7 3.15 13.87 -8.18
CA GLU A 7 4.36 14.44 -8.79
C GLU A 7 5.11 15.35 -7.82
N CYS A 8 4.39 16.21 -7.10
CA CYS A 8 4.98 17.07 -6.07
C CYS A 8 5.62 16.22 -4.95
N ALA A 9 4.93 15.19 -4.47
CA ALA A 9 5.46 14.26 -3.48
C ALA A 9 6.70 13.50 -3.99
N SER A 10 6.71 13.10 -5.27
CA SER A 10 7.88 12.46 -5.89
C SER A 10 9.12 13.35 -5.86
N LYS A 11 8.98 14.62 -6.21
CA LYS A 11 10.07 15.59 -6.16
C LYS A 11 10.59 15.79 -4.74
N ALA A 12 9.69 15.89 -3.77
CA ALA A 12 10.03 16.02 -2.35
C ALA A 12 10.80 14.79 -1.83
N VAL A 13 10.36 13.59 -2.15
CA VAL A 13 11.03 12.34 -1.77
C VAL A 13 12.46 12.28 -2.31
N VAL A 14 12.66 12.63 -3.59
CA VAL A 14 14.00 12.65 -4.20
C VAL A 14 14.90 13.70 -3.54
N ALA A 15 14.35 14.87 -3.20
CA ALA A 15 15.11 15.93 -2.52
C ALA A 15 15.53 15.47 -1.11
N MET A 16 14.62 14.90 -0.34
CA MET A 16 14.91 14.38 1.01
C MET A 16 15.99 13.29 0.99
N LEU A 17 15.96 12.39 0.01
CA LEU A 17 16.92 11.30 -0.08
C LEU A 17 18.34 11.75 -0.43
N LYS A 18 18.50 12.92 -1.04
CA LYS A 18 19.84 13.52 -1.30
C LYS A 18 20.48 14.13 -0.06
N GLU A 19 19.67 14.42 0.95
CA GLU A 19 20.06 15.07 2.21
C GLU A 19 19.96 14.13 3.41
N ILE A 20 19.78 12.83 3.16
CA ILE A 20 19.54 11.84 4.22
C ILE A 20 20.83 11.65 5.05
N ASP A 21 20.69 11.55 6.37
CA ASP A 21 21.80 11.34 7.28
C ASP A 21 22.46 9.97 7.08
N ASN A 22 23.77 9.90 7.34
CA ASN A 22 24.57 8.69 7.12
C ASN A 22 24.24 7.52 8.07
N ASP A 23 23.53 7.76 9.15
CA ASP A 23 23.10 6.76 10.13
C ASP A 23 21.75 6.13 9.76
N VAL A 24 21.08 6.63 8.72
CA VAL A 24 19.85 6.04 8.19
C VAL A 24 20.16 4.78 7.40
N VAL A 25 19.64 3.64 7.84
CA VAL A 25 19.89 2.32 7.24
C VAL A 25 18.84 1.90 6.19
N GLY A 26 17.73 2.63 6.08
CA GLY A 26 16.69 2.36 5.09
C GLY A 26 15.56 3.39 5.11
N VAL A 27 14.77 3.43 4.04
CA VAL A 27 13.67 4.40 3.86
C VAL A 27 12.38 3.71 3.49
N ILE A 28 11.27 4.14 4.11
CA ILE A 28 9.92 3.74 3.74
C ILE A 28 9.15 4.95 3.21
N ILE A 29 8.66 4.86 1.98
CA ILE A 29 7.73 5.84 1.41
C ILE A 29 6.32 5.50 1.90
N SER A 30 5.86 6.25 2.91
CA SER A 30 4.60 5.99 3.61
C SER A 30 3.39 6.70 2.97
N ALA A 31 3.34 6.73 1.64
CA ALA A 31 2.18 7.19 0.88
C ALA A 31 1.75 6.07 -0.08
N PHE A 32 0.47 5.66 -0.03
CA PHE A 32 -0.02 4.57 -0.88
C PHE A 32 -0.04 5.02 -2.35
N GLY A 33 0.70 4.27 -3.19
CA GLY A 33 1.06 4.65 -4.55
C GLY A 33 2.56 4.90 -4.70
N ASP A 34 3.31 4.94 -3.61
CA ASP A 34 4.78 5.01 -3.55
C ASP A 34 5.36 6.14 -4.41
N PRO A 35 4.97 7.42 -4.19
CA PRO A 35 5.41 8.51 -5.03
C PRO A 35 6.94 8.66 -4.96
N GLY A 36 7.58 8.74 -6.12
CA GLY A 36 9.02 8.93 -6.24
C GLY A 36 9.88 7.70 -5.95
N LEU A 37 9.33 6.54 -5.59
CA LEU A 37 10.11 5.35 -5.26
C LEU A 37 11.11 4.97 -6.35
N GLU A 38 10.67 4.83 -7.60
CA GLU A 38 11.52 4.44 -8.72
C GLU A 38 12.55 5.53 -9.07
N THR A 39 12.13 6.79 -8.96
CA THR A 39 13.01 7.93 -9.24
C THR A 39 14.06 8.11 -8.14
N ALA A 40 13.73 7.75 -6.91
CA ALA A 40 14.59 7.92 -5.73
C ALA A 40 15.69 6.87 -5.63
N ARG A 41 15.39 5.62 -5.97
CA ARG A 41 16.31 4.48 -5.86
C ARG A 41 17.70 4.71 -6.49
N PRO A 42 17.85 5.34 -7.67
CA PRO A 42 19.16 5.63 -8.24
C PRO A 42 19.99 6.64 -7.46
N TYR A 43 19.39 7.41 -6.55
CA TYR A 43 20.07 8.46 -5.78
C TYR A 43 20.46 8.01 -4.38
N THR A 44 20.23 6.78 -4.00
CA THR A 44 20.57 6.25 -2.68
C THR A 44 21.13 4.84 -2.76
N THR A 45 22.10 4.56 -1.89
CA THR A 45 22.67 3.23 -1.71
C THR A 45 21.93 2.42 -0.63
N ILE A 46 21.14 3.08 0.22
CA ILE A 46 20.35 2.40 1.25
C ILE A 46 19.05 1.83 0.67
N PRO A 47 18.50 0.75 1.25
CA PRO A 47 17.23 0.19 0.83
C PRO A 47 16.10 1.23 0.91
N CYS A 48 15.33 1.34 -0.18
CA CYS A 48 14.16 2.21 -0.24
C CYS A 48 12.96 1.38 -0.71
N VAL A 49 11.91 1.34 0.10
CA VAL A 49 10.69 0.58 -0.17
C VAL A 49 9.45 1.48 -0.08
N GLY A 50 8.40 1.11 -0.80
CA GLY A 50 7.10 1.75 -0.71
C GLY A 50 6.08 0.89 0.02
N ILE A 51 5.09 1.50 0.66
CA ILE A 51 4.05 0.76 1.37
C ILE A 51 3.10 0.02 0.41
N SER A 52 2.89 0.56 -0.81
CA SER A 52 2.07 -0.07 -1.83
C SER A 52 2.79 -1.29 -2.43
N GLU A 53 4.05 -1.13 -2.87
CA GLU A 53 4.89 -2.22 -3.36
C GLU A 53 4.97 -3.37 -2.35
N SER A 54 5.36 -3.08 -1.12
CA SER A 54 5.53 -4.08 -0.07
C SER A 54 4.25 -4.85 0.22
N SER A 55 3.10 -4.15 0.19
CA SER A 55 1.78 -4.76 0.38
C SER A 55 1.43 -5.72 -0.75
N MET A 56 1.66 -5.31 -2.00
CA MET A 56 1.34 -6.15 -3.17
C MET A 56 2.22 -7.40 -3.22
N LEU A 57 3.52 -7.27 -2.90
CA LEU A 57 4.42 -8.41 -2.80
C LEU A 57 4.01 -9.37 -1.68
N ALA A 58 3.55 -8.86 -0.53
CA ALA A 58 3.06 -9.69 0.57
C ALA A 58 1.72 -10.37 0.21
N ALA A 59 0.80 -9.63 -0.41
CA ALA A 59 -0.51 -10.15 -0.77
C ALA A 59 -0.43 -11.26 -1.83
N SER A 60 0.46 -11.12 -2.81
CA SER A 60 0.65 -12.07 -3.92
C SER A 60 1.51 -13.30 -3.59
N GLN A 61 2.02 -13.42 -2.35
CA GLN A 61 2.81 -14.60 -1.94
C GLN A 61 2.06 -15.91 -2.22
N ASN A 62 2.80 -16.91 -2.68
CA ASN A 62 2.28 -18.22 -3.08
C ASN A 62 1.27 -18.17 -4.25
N GLY A 63 1.35 -17.14 -5.11
CA GLY A 63 0.48 -16.99 -6.27
C GLY A 63 -0.94 -16.54 -5.95
N ARG A 64 -1.20 -16.00 -4.76
CA ARG A 64 -2.53 -15.53 -4.35
C ARG A 64 -3.03 -14.38 -5.23
N ARG A 65 -4.30 -14.44 -5.58
CA ARG A 65 -5.03 -13.30 -6.13
C ARG A 65 -5.38 -12.34 -5.00
N PHE A 66 -5.15 -11.06 -5.21
CA PHE A 66 -5.42 -10.06 -4.19
C PHE A 66 -6.27 -8.90 -4.73
N SER A 67 -6.98 -8.25 -3.83
CA SER A 67 -7.69 -7.00 -4.09
C SER A 67 -7.18 -5.88 -3.20
N VAL A 68 -7.49 -4.65 -3.59
CA VAL A 68 -7.22 -3.45 -2.78
C VAL A 68 -8.54 -2.81 -2.38
N ALA A 69 -8.80 -2.67 -1.08
CA ALA A 69 -9.90 -1.88 -0.54
C ALA A 69 -9.38 -0.51 -0.07
N THR A 70 -9.95 0.58 -0.58
CA THR A 70 -9.49 1.94 -0.30
C THR A 70 -10.64 2.94 -0.30
N THR A 71 -10.42 4.12 0.31
CA THR A 71 -11.37 5.24 0.28
C THR A 71 -11.12 6.22 -0.87
N THR A 72 -9.98 6.12 -1.59
CA THR A 72 -9.51 7.18 -2.49
C THR A 72 -9.62 6.76 -3.96
N PRO A 73 -10.66 7.21 -4.70
CA PRO A 73 -10.87 6.83 -6.10
C PRO A 73 -9.70 7.17 -7.03
N LYS A 74 -9.04 8.30 -6.76
CA LYS A 74 -7.90 8.79 -7.57
C LYS A 74 -6.65 7.91 -7.51
N LEU A 75 -6.60 6.95 -6.59
CA LEU A 75 -5.48 5.99 -6.50
C LEU A 75 -5.63 4.80 -7.45
N LYS A 76 -6.78 4.60 -8.08
CA LYS A 76 -7.03 3.41 -8.91
C LYS A 76 -5.95 3.20 -9.99
N ASN A 77 -5.73 4.21 -10.83
CA ASN A 77 -4.71 4.13 -11.89
C ASN A 77 -3.29 3.92 -11.33
N THR A 78 -2.98 4.53 -10.19
CA THR A 78 -1.68 4.38 -9.54
C THR A 78 -1.48 2.95 -9.02
N ILE A 79 -2.53 2.34 -8.45
CA ILE A 79 -2.53 0.95 -7.97
C ILE A 79 -2.32 -0.01 -9.15
N GLU A 80 -3.09 0.15 -10.23
CA GLU A 80 -2.98 -0.66 -11.45
C GLU A 80 -1.58 -0.55 -12.05
N SER A 81 -1.06 0.67 -12.17
CA SER A 81 0.30 0.92 -12.69
C SER A 81 1.38 0.29 -11.81
N ARG A 82 1.20 0.30 -10.49
CA ARG A 82 2.14 -0.35 -9.56
C ARG A 82 2.10 -1.87 -9.72
N ALA A 83 0.92 -2.48 -9.77
CA ALA A 83 0.76 -3.91 -10.02
C ALA A 83 1.41 -4.33 -11.34
N MET A 84 1.22 -3.55 -12.40
CA MET A 84 1.84 -3.79 -13.71
C MET A 84 3.37 -3.75 -13.63
N ARG A 85 3.95 -2.75 -12.98
CA ARG A 85 5.42 -2.63 -12.82
C ARG A 85 6.04 -3.77 -12.02
N LEU A 86 5.29 -4.33 -11.09
CA LEU A 86 5.71 -5.48 -10.27
C LEU A 86 5.47 -6.84 -10.98
N GLY A 87 4.85 -6.84 -12.17
CA GLY A 87 4.45 -8.07 -12.85
C GLY A 87 3.29 -8.80 -12.16
N LEU A 88 2.47 -8.07 -11.40
CA LEU A 88 1.38 -8.61 -10.59
C LEU A 88 -0.01 -8.30 -11.14
N SER A 89 -0.13 -7.83 -12.40
CA SER A 89 -1.42 -7.50 -13.02
C SER A 89 -2.41 -8.66 -13.00
N ASP A 90 -1.95 -9.87 -13.27
CA ASP A 90 -2.79 -11.07 -13.31
C ASP A 90 -3.26 -11.53 -11.92
N TYR A 91 -2.57 -11.07 -10.87
CA TYR A 91 -2.90 -11.36 -9.47
C TYR A 91 -3.80 -10.28 -8.85
N LEU A 92 -3.86 -9.06 -9.42
CA LEU A 92 -4.76 -8.00 -8.97
C LEU A 92 -6.20 -8.30 -9.42
N ALA A 93 -7.01 -8.83 -8.51
CA ALA A 93 -8.39 -9.21 -8.79
C ALA A 93 -9.30 -7.98 -8.95
N SER A 94 -9.17 -7.00 -8.05
CA SER A 94 -10.00 -5.78 -8.08
C SER A 94 -9.44 -4.65 -7.21
N ILE A 95 -10.04 -3.46 -7.40
CA ILE A 95 -9.87 -2.31 -6.51
C ILE A 95 -11.27 -1.86 -6.12
N ARG A 96 -11.63 -2.05 -4.85
CA ARG A 96 -12.94 -1.68 -4.30
C ARG A 96 -12.83 -0.42 -3.46
N LEU A 97 -13.79 0.47 -3.63
CA LEU A 97 -13.89 1.73 -2.91
C LEU A 97 -14.96 1.64 -1.82
N THR A 98 -14.76 2.40 -0.74
CA THR A 98 -15.86 2.71 0.18
C THR A 98 -16.96 3.49 -0.54
N ALA A 99 -18.20 3.38 -0.06
CA ALA A 99 -19.36 4.00 -0.71
C ALA A 99 -19.41 5.52 -0.51
N SER A 100 -18.97 5.98 0.66
CA SER A 100 -19.02 7.39 1.03
C SER A 100 -17.84 8.18 0.48
N ASP A 101 -17.98 9.52 0.46
CA ASP A 101 -16.89 10.45 0.15
C ASP A 101 -15.70 10.22 1.10
N PRO A 102 -14.46 10.22 0.56
CA PRO A 102 -13.25 9.94 1.35
C PRO A 102 -13.08 10.83 2.59
N VAL A 103 -13.40 12.12 2.50
CA VAL A 103 -13.26 13.05 3.63
C VAL A 103 -14.27 12.73 4.72
N SER A 104 -15.52 12.50 4.33
CA SER A 104 -16.60 12.19 5.26
C SER A 104 -16.41 10.85 5.95
N VAL A 105 -16.05 9.79 5.21
CA VAL A 105 -15.87 8.45 5.77
C VAL A 105 -14.70 8.39 6.73
N MET A 106 -13.62 9.12 6.46
CA MET A 106 -12.44 9.16 7.34
C MET A 106 -12.66 9.98 8.62
N ALA A 107 -13.69 10.82 8.67
CA ALA A 107 -14.02 11.61 9.86
C ALA A 107 -14.68 10.76 10.97
N ASP A 108 -15.28 9.62 10.63
CA ASP A 108 -15.92 8.69 11.58
C ASP A 108 -15.37 7.28 11.46
N HIS A 109 -14.67 6.84 12.50
CA HIS A 109 -14.02 5.52 12.54
C HIS A 109 -15.02 4.35 12.42
N ALA A 110 -16.22 4.47 12.99
CA ALA A 110 -17.23 3.41 12.91
C ALA A 110 -17.75 3.23 11.49
N THR A 111 -18.07 4.33 10.82
CA THR A 111 -18.48 4.35 9.41
C THR A 111 -17.37 3.84 8.50
N LEU A 112 -16.13 4.28 8.70
CA LEU A 112 -14.97 3.81 7.96
C LEU A 112 -14.80 2.30 8.08
N THR A 113 -14.82 1.77 9.30
CA THR A 113 -14.66 0.34 9.56
C THR A 113 -15.80 -0.47 8.94
N HIS A 114 -17.03 0.03 9.05
CA HIS A 114 -18.20 -0.60 8.44
C HIS A 114 -18.10 -0.67 6.91
N GLU A 115 -17.79 0.44 6.25
CA GLU A 115 -17.70 0.49 4.78
C GLU A 115 -16.51 -0.30 4.24
N LEU A 116 -15.35 -0.26 4.92
CA LEU A 116 -14.22 -1.12 4.57
C LEU A 116 -14.55 -2.59 4.72
N ARG A 117 -15.31 -2.98 5.74
CA ARG A 117 -15.76 -4.36 5.90
C ARG A 117 -16.61 -4.82 4.72
N ILE A 118 -17.53 -3.99 4.24
CA ILE A 118 -18.33 -4.27 3.04
C ILE A 118 -17.42 -4.41 1.81
N ALA A 119 -16.49 -3.49 1.61
CA ALA A 119 -15.57 -3.53 0.48
C ALA A 119 -14.70 -4.81 0.50
N ILE A 120 -14.18 -5.21 1.67
CA ILE A 120 -13.43 -6.47 1.83
C ILE A 120 -14.31 -7.68 1.51
N GLN A 121 -15.55 -7.72 2.03
CA GLN A 121 -16.48 -8.81 1.76
C GLN A 121 -16.76 -8.94 0.26
N THR A 122 -16.92 -7.82 -0.44
CA THR A 122 -17.10 -7.78 -1.90
C THR A 122 -15.85 -8.31 -2.63
N CYS A 123 -14.65 -7.90 -2.22
CA CYS A 123 -13.39 -8.44 -2.76
C CYS A 123 -13.33 -9.98 -2.65
N ILE A 124 -13.78 -10.53 -1.53
CA ILE A 124 -13.73 -11.98 -1.27
C ILE A 124 -14.78 -12.72 -2.11
N VAL A 125 -16.04 -12.27 -2.03
CA VAL A 125 -17.17 -13.02 -2.58
C VAL A 125 -17.34 -12.83 -4.08
N GLU A 126 -17.21 -11.61 -4.56
CA GLU A 126 -17.42 -11.29 -5.97
C GLU A 126 -16.16 -11.39 -6.81
N ASP A 127 -15.02 -10.93 -6.26
CA ASP A 127 -13.75 -10.87 -7.01
C ASP A 127 -12.85 -12.08 -6.76
N LEU A 128 -13.24 -12.95 -5.84
CA LEU A 128 -12.50 -14.16 -5.47
C LEU A 128 -11.07 -13.85 -5.02
N ALA A 129 -10.91 -12.78 -4.24
CA ALA A 129 -9.63 -12.41 -3.67
C ALA A 129 -9.24 -13.34 -2.52
N GLU A 130 -7.99 -13.78 -2.52
CA GLU A 130 -7.38 -14.64 -1.50
C GLU A 130 -6.56 -13.84 -0.48
N ALA A 131 -6.40 -12.53 -0.72
CA ALA A 131 -5.86 -11.55 0.21
C ALA A 131 -6.45 -10.17 -0.11
N VAL A 132 -6.60 -9.29 0.89
CA VAL A 132 -7.06 -7.91 0.67
C VAL A 132 -6.09 -6.93 1.31
N ILE A 133 -5.60 -5.98 0.51
CA ILE A 133 -4.77 -4.86 0.97
C ILE A 133 -5.70 -3.71 1.37
N ILE A 134 -5.50 -3.13 2.55
CA ILE A 134 -6.16 -1.88 2.93
C ILE A 134 -5.32 -0.71 2.43
N GLY A 135 -5.73 -0.15 1.30
CA GLY A 135 -4.95 0.80 0.49
C GLY A 135 -4.94 2.23 1.06
N GLY A 136 -4.15 2.46 2.10
CA GLY A 136 -3.90 3.78 2.67
C GLY A 136 -3.38 3.75 4.09
N GLY A 137 -2.32 4.53 4.39
CA GLY A 137 -1.76 4.64 5.72
C GLY A 137 -2.77 5.08 6.80
N PRO A 138 -3.62 6.09 6.53
CA PRO A 138 -4.65 6.54 7.47
C PRO A 138 -5.71 5.49 7.81
N LEU A 139 -5.83 4.42 7.03
CA LEU A 139 -6.80 3.34 7.24
C LEU A 139 -6.28 2.23 8.18
N ALA A 140 -5.06 2.36 8.70
CA ALA A 140 -4.38 1.30 9.46
C ALA A 140 -5.14 0.87 10.73
N SER A 141 -5.81 1.79 11.44
CA SER A 141 -6.61 1.44 12.61
C SER A 141 -7.78 0.54 12.24
N ALA A 142 -8.56 0.92 11.24
CA ALA A 142 -9.68 0.13 10.74
C ALA A 142 -9.22 -1.24 10.17
N ALA A 143 -8.08 -1.27 9.46
CA ALA A 143 -7.50 -2.51 8.97
C ALA A 143 -7.19 -3.50 10.10
N ARG A 144 -6.63 -2.99 11.21
CA ARG A 144 -6.29 -3.79 12.38
C ARG A 144 -7.53 -4.38 13.05
N ASP A 145 -8.58 -3.59 13.20
CA ASP A 145 -9.85 -4.04 13.79
C ASP A 145 -10.56 -5.07 12.91
N LEU A 146 -10.38 -4.98 11.60
CA LEU A 146 -11.05 -5.86 10.63
C LEU A 146 -10.40 -7.24 10.47
N LYS A 147 -9.11 -7.39 10.76
CA LYS A 147 -8.39 -8.66 10.59
C LYS A 147 -9.06 -9.86 11.24
N GLN A 148 -9.64 -9.68 12.42
CA GLN A 148 -10.28 -10.75 13.18
C GLN A 148 -11.58 -11.28 12.57
N TYR A 149 -12.14 -10.61 11.57
CA TYR A 149 -13.43 -10.96 10.95
C TYR A 149 -13.29 -11.73 9.64
N PHE A 150 -12.06 -11.98 9.18
CA PHE A 150 -11.82 -12.63 7.89
C PHE A 150 -10.74 -13.71 8.01
N ASP A 151 -10.98 -14.85 7.37
CA ASP A 151 -10.05 -15.99 7.36
C ASP A 151 -8.89 -15.81 6.37
N ILE A 152 -9.01 -14.84 5.45
CA ILE A 152 -7.96 -14.52 4.50
C ILE A 152 -7.04 -13.41 5.04
N PRO A 153 -5.79 -13.29 4.54
CA PRO A 153 -4.89 -12.22 4.93
C PRO A 153 -5.44 -10.83 4.61
N ILE A 154 -5.61 -10.00 5.64
CA ILE A 154 -5.84 -8.55 5.53
C ILE A 154 -4.51 -7.85 5.72
N ILE A 155 -4.02 -7.23 4.66
CA ILE A 155 -2.66 -6.66 4.58
C ILE A 155 -2.67 -5.20 5.01
N GLU A 156 -1.87 -4.89 6.02
CA GLU A 156 -1.61 -3.53 6.48
C GLU A 156 -0.32 -3.01 5.82
N PRO A 157 -0.36 -1.93 5.02
CA PRO A 157 0.78 -1.51 4.21
C PRO A 157 2.04 -1.15 4.99
N ILE A 158 1.91 -0.41 6.09
CA ILE A 158 3.07 0.04 6.86
C ILE A 158 3.81 -1.11 7.54
N PRO A 159 3.14 -2.04 8.26
CA PRO A 159 3.79 -3.22 8.82
C PRO A 159 4.48 -4.10 7.77
N GLU A 160 3.89 -4.25 6.58
CA GLU A 160 4.54 -5.02 5.51
C GLU A 160 5.79 -4.32 4.96
N ALA A 161 5.75 -3.00 4.82
CA ALA A 161 6.92 -2.24 4.39
C ALA A 161 8.07 -2.35 5.41
N VAL A 162 7.77 -2.31 6.70
CA VAL A 162 8.76 -2.52 7.75
C VAL A 162 9.37 -3.92 7.64
N ARG A 163 8.55 -4.98 7.53
CA ARG A 163 9.03 -6.35 7.37
C ARG A 163 9.89 -6.54 6.12
N TYR A 164 9.45 -5.96 5.01
CA TYR A 164 10.18 -6.05 3.74
C TYR A 164 11.52 -5.32 3.81
N LEU A 165 11.55 -4.10 4.36
CA LEU A 165 12.77 -3.33 4.55
C LEU A 165 13.75 -4.04 5.50
N SER A 166 13.29 -4.55 6.64
CA SER A 166 14.14 -5.28 7.59
C SER A 166 14.85 -6.46 6.94
N ARG A 167 14.14 -7.27 6.14
CA ARG A 167 14.74 -8.38 5.39
C ARG A 167 15.80 -7.91 4.39
N MET A 168 15.57 -6.78 3.71
CA MET A 168 16.55 -6.22 2.77
C MET A 168 17.83 -5.77 3.48
N ILE A 169 17.72 -5.22 4.69
CA ILE A 169 18.86 -4.79 5.50
C ILE A 169 19.65 -6.03 5.96
N GLU A 170 18.99 -7.01 6.56
CA GLU A 170 19.61 -8.26 7.03
C GLU A 170 20.37 -8.99 5.91
N THR A 171 19.81 -9.03 4.69
CA THR A 171 20.47 -9.69 3.54
C THR A 171 21.70 -8.94 3.06
N ARG A 172 21.87 -7.67 3.35
CA ARG A 172 23.05 -6.88 2.98
C ARG A 172 24.19 -6.99 3.98
N GLU A 173 23.90 -7.33 5.21
CA GLU A 173 24.90 -7.53 6.28
C GLU A 173 25.47 -8.95 6.31
N SER A 174 24.88 -9.86 5.54
CA SER A 174 25.29 -11.28 5.41
C SER A 174 26.22 -11.49 4.21
#